data_dd2eae323c50d4d48c5c8218a985da42
#
_entry.id   dd2eae323c50d4d48c5c8218a985da42
#
_cell.length_a   1.000
_cell.length_b   1.000
_cell.length_c   1.000
_cell.angle_alpha   90.00
_cell.angle_beta   90.00
_cell.angle_gamma   90.00
#
_symmetry.space_group_name_H-M   'P 1'
#
loop_
_entity.id
_entity.type
_entity.pdbx_description
1 polymer ?
#
loop_
_entity_poly.entity_id
_entity_poly.type
_entity_poly.pdbx_seq_one_letter_code
_entity_poly.pdbx_strand_id
1 'polypeptide(L)'
;MCPRETPGALGMLTKIPNMLTIGRIVAIPLLVVALIFLEAPLANWIAFTFYTLACVTDFFDGYLARALGQQSAFGRFLDPIADKLLVASVLLVLVGVDRISDVTVLPAAVILCREILVSGLREFLAEVRVPMPVTALAKWKTTIQMLALGFLLVGPAGPEFGPLSTTEVGVIGLWGAALLTLVTGADYLIVGIRQIAAVDERAADSEEKPGSSPDTGGGKMRKAG
;
A
#
# COMPACT_ATOMS: atom_id res chain seq x y z
N MET A 1 30.93 7.63 -26.10
CA MET A 1 30.15 7.77 -24.83
C MET A 1 28.94 8.61 -25.19
N CYS A 2 27.82 7.96 -25.58
CA CYS A 2 26.61 8.66 -25.99
C CYS A 2 25.90 9.18 -24.73
N PRO A 3 25.47 10.44 -24.70
CA PRO A 3 24.66 10.94 -23.58
C PRO A 3 23.31 10.23 -23.62
N ARG A 4 22.96 9.51 -22.55
CA ARG A 4 21.59 9.06 -22.32
C ARG A 4 20.74 10.30 -22.14
N GLU A 5 19.94 10.64 -23.13
CA GLU A 5 18.89 11.63 -22.99
C GLU A 5 18.00 11.21 -21.81
N THR A 6 17.99 12.01 -20.76
CA THR A 6 17.01 11.87 -19.67
C THR A 6 15.65 12.14 -20.28
N PRO A 7 14.71 11.18 -20.27
CA PRO A 7 13.36 11.43 -20.78
C PRO A 7 12.79 12.60 -19.98
N GLY A 8 12.34 13.64 -20.69
CA GLY A 8 11.70 14.79 -20.06
C GLY A 8 10.51 14.36 -19.22
N ALA A 9 10.08 15.16 -18.25
CA ALA A 9 8.99 14.84 -17.31
C ALA A 9 7.74 14.29 -18.01
N LEU A 10 7.41 14.79 -19.20
CA LEU A 10 6.31 14.25 -20.04
C LEU A 10 6.55 12.80 -20.49
N GLY A 11 7.76 12.46 -20.86
CA GLY A 11 8.12 11.10 -21.28
C GLY A 11 8.12 10.07 -20.13
N MET A 12 8.21 10.52 -18.88
CA MET A 12 8.01 9.68 -17.70
C MET A 12 6.53 9.43 -17.41
N LEU A 13 5.67 10.41 -17.63
CA LEU A 13 4.22 10.34 -17.41
C LEU A 13 3.51 9.46 -18.45
N THR A 14 4.02 9.40 -19.68
CA THR A 14 3.41 8.67 -20.80
C THR A 14 3.72 7.16 -20.81
N LYS A 15 4.48 6.64 -19.87
CA LYS A 15 4.65 5.19 -19.72
C LYS A 15 3.34 4.57 -19.26
N ILE A 16 2.92 3.49 -19.92
CA ILE A 16 1.63 2.82 -19.68
C ILE A 16 1.36 2.56 -18.19
N PRO A 17 2.29 2.01 -17.37
CA PRO A 17 2.03 1.81 -15.94
C PRO A 17 1.71 3.11 -15.21
N ASN A 18 2.45 4.20 -15.49
CA ASN A 18 2.21 5.49 -14.82
C ASN A 18 0.85 6.10 -15.17
N MET A 19 0.41 5.93 -16.42
CA MET A 19 -0.93 6.40 -16.84
C MET A 19 -2.05 5.66 -16.10
N LEU A 20 -1.88 4.36 -15.84
CA LEU A 20 -2.85 3.58 -15.10
C LEU A 20 -2.91 4.03 -13.63
N THR A 21 -1.77 4.26 -12.99
CA THR A 21 -1.72 4.81 -11.62
C THR A 21 -2.37 6.21 -11.53
N ILE A 22 -2.10 7.09 -12.49
CA ILE A 22 -2.74 8.42 -12.56
C ILE A 22 -4.26 8.27 -12.78
N GLY A 23 -4.67 7.36 -13.67
CA GLY A 23 -6.09 7.04 -13.91
C GLY A 23 -6.81 6.60 -12.64
N ARG A 24 -6.14 5.79 -11.79
CA ARG A 24 -6.65 5.39 -10.48
C ARG A 24 -6.84 6.59 -9.56
N ILE A 25 -5.86 7.48 -9.47
CA ILE A 25 -5.96 8.70 -8.65
C ILE A 25 -7.11 9.59 -9.12
N VAL A 26 -7.36 9.68 -10.41
CA VAL A 26 -8.49 10.42 -10.97
C VAL A 26 -9.83 9.69 -10.72
N ALA A 27 -9.85 8.36 -10.73
CA ALA A 27 -11.05 7.58 -10.46
C ALA A 27 -11.56 7.75 -9.01
N ILE A 28 -10.67 8.01 -8.05
CA ILE A 28 -11.03 8.20 -6.64
C ILE A 28 -12.02 9.36 -6.45
N PRO A 29 -11.72 10.61 -6.85
CA PRO A 29 -12.67 11.71 -6.68
C PRO A 29 -13.96 11.50 -7.50
N LEU A 30 -13.90 10.85 -8.66
CA LEU A 30 -15.09 10.53 -9.44
C LEU A 30 -16.02 9.55 -8.70
N LEU A 31 -15.46 8.55 -8.05
CA LEU A 31 -16.20 7.62 -7.19
C LEU A 31 -16.88 8.37 -6.04
N VAL A 32 -16.14 9.23 -5.35
CA VAL A 32 -16.65 10.02 -4.21
C VAL A 32 -17.78 10.95 -4.66
N VAL A 33 -17.58 11.68 -5.75
CA VAL A 33 -18.60 12.56 -6.33
C VAL A 33 -19.83 11.77 -6.73
N ALA A 34 -19.68 10.59 -7.35
CA ALA A 34 -20.80 9.76 -7.73
C ALA A 34 -21.67 9.36 -6.52
N LEU A 35 -21.07 8.95 -5.41
CA LEU A 35 -21.82 8.55 -4.21
C LEU A 35 -22.48 9.71 -3.47
N ILE A 36 -21.91 10.92 -3.54
CA ILE A 36 -22.43 12.09 -2.81
C ILE A 36 -23.54 12.81 -3.62
N PHE A 37 -23.38 12.92 -4.94
CA PHE A 37 -24.23 13.79 -5.76
C PHE A 37 -25.23 13.04 -6.65
N LEU A 38 -25.07 11.74 -6.88
CA LEU A 38 -26.03 10.95 -7.64
C LEU A 38 -26.98 10.19 -6.71
N GLU A 39 -28.14 9.85 -7.24
CA GLU A 39 -29.14 9.05 -6.54
C GLU A 39 -28.90 7.54 -6.70
N ALA A 40 -29.23 6.77 -5.67
CA ALA A 40 -29.26 5.31 -5.76
C ALA A 40 -30.40 4.86 -6.73
N PRO A 41 -30.24 3.74 -7.45
CA PRO A 41 -29.13 2.78 -7.42
C PRO A 41 -27.95 3.16 -8.34
N LEU A 42 -28.09 4.17 -9.18
CA LEU A 42 -27.10 4.55 -10.19
C LEU A 42 -25.76 4.95 -9.55
N ALA A 43 -25.81 5.77 -8.47
CA ALA A 43 -24.63 6.17 -7.69
C ALA A 43 -23.77 4.99 -7.29
N ASN A 44 -24.41 3.93 -6.77
CA ASN A 44 -23.76 2.75 -6.25
C ASN A 44 -23.01 1.96 -7.33
N TRP A 45 -23.66 1.74 -8.46
CA TRP A 45 -23.07 1.00 -9.57
C TRP A 45 -21.95 1.79 -10.27
N ILE A 46 -22.08 3.11 -10.39
CA ILE A 46 -21.01 3.96 -10.91
C ILE A 46 -19.80 3.93 -9.97
N ALA A 47 -20.01 4.12 -8.66
CA ALA A 47 -18.93 4.07 -7.68
C ALA A 47 -18.26 2.69 -7.64
N PHE A 48 -19.04 1.61 -7.67
CA PHE A 48 -18.51 0.24 -7.74
C PHE A 48 -17.71 0.00 -9.02
N THR A 49 -18.16 0.56 -10.17
CA THR A 49 -17.43 0.43 -11.44
C THR A 49 -16.08 1.13 -11.37
N PHE A 50 -16.01 2.38 -10.90
CA PHE A 50 -14.74 3.09 -10.73
C PHE A 50 -13.82 2.38 -9.75
N TYR A 51 -14.36 1.88 -8.65
CA TYR A 51 -13.61 1.10 -7.67
C TYR A 51 -13.02 -0.18 -8.28
N THR A 52 -13.85 -0.95 -8.97
CA THR A 52 -13.42 -2.20 -9.60
C THR A 52 -12.37 -1.95 -10.67
N LEU A 53 -12.56 -0.93 -11.51
CA LEU A 53 -11.57 -0.52 -12.50
C LEU A 53 -10.25 -0.11 -11.83
N ALA A 54 -10.30 0.65 -10.73
CA ALA A 54 -9.11 1.01 -9.98
C ALA A 54 -8.37 -0.22 -9.42
N CYS A 55 -9.09 -1.20 -8.86
CA CYS A 55 -8.50 -2.44 -8.34
C CYS A 55 -7.91 -3.32 -9.44
N VAL A 56 -8.61 -3.43 -10.58
CA VAL A 56 -8.16 -4.24 -11.72
C VAL A 56 -6.93 -3.61 -12.38
N THR A 57 -6.94 -2.29 -12.58
CA THR A 57 -5.80 -1.57 -13.15
C THR A 57 -4.57 -1.70 -12.27
N ASP A 58 -4.70 -1.66 -10.94
CA ASP A 58 -3.59 -1.89 -10.00
C ASP A 58 -2.91 -3.25 -10.20
N PHE A 59 -3.73 -4.30 -10.34
CA PHE A 59 -3.21 -5.63 -10.60
C PHE A 59 -2.42 -5.69 -11.92
N PHE A 60 -2.95 -5.04 -12.97
CA PHE A 60 -2.31 -5.03 -14.29
C PHE A 60 -1.06 -4.15 -14.33
N ASP A 61 -1.03 -3.02 -13.61
CA ASP A 61 0.15 -2.13 -13.54
C ASP A 61 1.35 -2.88 -13.01
N GLY A 62 1.18 -3.55 -11.87
CA GLY A 62 2.24 -4.32 -11.24
C GLY A 62 2.73 -5.48 -12.12
N TYR A 63 1.84 -6.11 -12.87
CA TYR A 63 2.20 -7.16 -13.83
C TYR A 63 2.94 -6.59 -15.04
N LEU A 64 2.40 -5.55 -15.66
CA LEU A 64 2.92 -4.93 -16.88
C LEU A 64 4.29 -4.28 -16.64
N ALA A 65 4.44 -3.57 -15.52
CA ALA A 65 5.70 -2.93 -15.14
C ALA A 65 6.84 -3.96 -15.00
N ARG A 66 6.54 -5.14 -14.44
CA ARG A 66 7.51 -6.25 -14.33
C ARG A 66 7.79 -6.91 -15.66
N ALA A 67 6.75 -7.18 -16.47
CA ALA A 67 6.88 -7.84 -17.75
C ALA A 67 7.63 -6.99 -18.79
N LEU A 68 7.42 -5.67 -18.78
CA LEU A 68 8.04 -4.75 -19.74
C LEU A 68 9.37 -4.14 -19.23
N GLY A 69 9.78 -4.40 -17.98
CA GLY A 69 10.98 -3.79 -17.39
C GLY A 69 10.91 -2.26 -17.29
N GLN A 70 9.72 -1.66 -17.37
CA GLN A 70 9.49 -0.22 -17.45
C GLN A 70 9.12 0.41 -16.10
N GLN A 71 9.71 -0.05 -15.01
CA GLN A 71 9.49 0.58 -13.71
C GLN A 71 10.13 1.97 -13.67
N SER A 72 9.30 3.01 -13.64
CA SER A 72 9.77 4.38 -13.42
C SER A 72 9.93 4.68 -11.92
N ALA A 73 10.85 5.60 -11.57
CA ALA A 73 10.98 6.06 -10.19
C ALA A 73 9.68 6.73 -9.70
N PHE A 74 9.01 7.45 -10.59
CA PHE A 74 7.73 8.11 -10.31
C PHE A 74 6.61 7.11 -10.02
N GLY A 75 6.46 6.04 -10.83
CA GLY A 75 5.46 4.98 -10.57
C GLY A 75 5.70 4.29 -9.23
N ARG A 76 6.94 3.88 -8.94
CA ARG A 76 7.29 3.26 -7.64
C ARG A 76 6.96 4.12 -6.43
N PHE A 77 7.02 5.44 -6.58
CA PHE A 77 6.62 6.38 -5.52
C PHE A 77 5.09 6.53 -5.44
N LEU A 78 4.43 6.61 -6.60
CA LEU A 78 3.00 6.93 -6.67
C LEU A 78 2.10 5.72 -6.36
N ASP A 79 2.51 4.50 -6.75
CA ASP A 79 1.71 3.28 -6.58
C ASP A 79 1.31 3.01 -5.12
N PRO A 80 2.23 3.03 -4.12
CA PRO A 80 1.86 2.81 -2.72
C PRO A 80 0.94 3.90 -2.17
N ILE A 81 1.02 5.12 -2.71
CA ILE A 81 0.17 6.24 -2.29
C ILE A 81 -1.23 6.07 -2.86
N ALA A 82 -1.35 5.77 -4.16
CA ALA A 82 -2.62 5.59 -4.85
C ALA A 82 -3.48 4.49 -4.22
N ASP A 83 -2.87 3.37 -3.85
CA ASP A 83 -3.52 2.26 -3.15
C ASP A 83 -4.15 2.68 -1.84
N LYS A 84 -3.40 3.39 -1.01
CA LYS A 84 -3.89 3.85 0.28
C LYS A 84 -4.94 4.94 0.17
N LEU A 85 -4.77 5.84 -0.80
CA LEU A 85 -5.76 6.87 -1.10
C LEU A 85 -7.09 6.24 -1.53
N LEU A 86 -7.06 5.18 -2.34
CA LEU A 86 -8.27 4.47 -2.75
C LEU A 86 -9.01 3.91 -1.54
N VAL A 87 -8.34 3.12 -0.71
CA VAL A 87 -8.95 2.50 0.48
C VAL A 87 -9.45 3.57 1.46
N ALA A 88 -8.64 4.58 1.76
CA ALA A 88 -9.00 5.65 2.68
C ALA A 88 -10.21 6.45 2.20
N SER A 89 -10.24 6.82 0.91
CA SER A 89 -11.35 7.59 0.33
C SER A 89 -12.64 6.78 0.28
N VAL A 90 -12.55 5.48 -0.04
CA VAL A 90 -13.73 4.59 -0.04
C VAL A 90 -14.27 4.43 1.39
N LEU A 91 -13.42 4.17 2.39
CA LEU A 91 -13.87 4.08 3.77
C LEU A 91 -14.50 5.40 4.24
N LEU A 92 -13.88 6.54 3.93
CA LEU A 92 -14.37 7.85 4.32
C LEU A 92 -15.74 8.15 3.69
N VAL A 93 -15.92 7.91 2.39
CA VAL A 93 -17.21 8.16 1.74
C VAL A 93 -18.29 7.20 2.22
N LEU A 94 -17.96 5.92 2.49
CA LEU A 94 -18.92 4.96 3.04
C LEU A 94 -19.40 5.36 4.44
N VAL A 95 -18.54 5.98 5.25
CA VAL A 95 -18.95 6.61 6.52
C VAL A 95 -19.82 7.82 6.24
N GLY A 96 -19.45 8.67 5.30
CA GLY A 96 -20.19 9.88 4.95
C GLY A 96 -21.59 9.64 4.40
N VAL A 97 -21.84 8.46 3.79
CA VAL A 97 -23.19 8.05 3.28
C VAL A 97 -23.87 7.03 4.21
N ASP A 98 -23.47 6.95 5.46
CA ASP A 98 -24.04 6.09 6.53
C ASP A 98 -24.08 4.57 6.20
N ARG A 99 -23.21 4.10 5.29
CA ARG A 99 -23.03 2.68 5.01
C ARG A 99 -22.14 1.98 6.05
N ILE A 100 -21.26 2.74 6.63
CA ILE A 100 -20.42 2.38 7.76
C ILE A 100 -20.79 3.35 8.87
N SER A 101 -21.53 2.89 9.86
CA SER A 101 -22.00 3.72 10.98
C SER A 101 -21.82 2.99 12.31
N ASP A 102 -22.00 3.70 13.43
CA ASP A 102 -21.95 3.17 14.77
C ASP A 102 -20.71 2.29 15.02
N VAL A 103 -20.91 1.07 15.47
CA VAL A 103 -19.85 0.12 15.82
C VAL A 103 -19.03 -0.31 14.58
N THR A 104 -19.61 -0.22 13.37
CA THR A 104 -18.91 -0.62 12.13
C THR A 104 -17.83 0.38 11.69
N VAL A 105 -17.77 1.57 12.28
CA VAL A 105 -16.66 2.52 12.11
C VAL A 105 -15.37 1.97 12.74
N LEU A 106 -15.47 1.12 13.77
CA LEU A 106 -14.29 0.56 14.45
C LEU A 106 -13.44 -0.32 13.51
N PRO A 107 -13.97 -1.33 12.80
CA PRO A 107 -13.18 -2.12 11.86
C PRO A 107 -12.62 -1.26 10.70
N ALA A 108 -13.34 -0.24 10.24
CA ALA A 108 -12.85 0.67 9.22
C ALA A 108 -11.62 1.47 9.71
N ALA A 109 -11.68 2.01 10.92
CA ALA A 109 -10.56 2.72 11.54
C ALA A 109 -9.35 1.80 11.77
N VAL A 110 -9.56 0.58 12.26
CA VAL A 110 -8.50 -0.43 12.44
C VAL A 110 -7.79 -0.72 11.12
N ILE A 111 -8.55 -0.95 10.05
CA ILE A 111 -7.99 -1.21 8.73
C ILE A 111 -7.15 -0.02 8.27
N LEU A 112 -7.69 1.21 8.36
CA LEU A 112 -7.01 2.41 7.89
C LEU A 112 -5.73 2.69 8.67
N CYS A 113 -5.78 2.66 10.00
CA CYS A 113 -4.61 2.88 10.85
C CYS A 113 -3.49 1.88 10.54
N ARG A 114 -3.85 0.59 10.42
CA ARG A 114 -2.87 -0.44 10.12
C ARG A 114 -2.29 -0.29 8.69
N GLU A 115 -3.10 0.06 7.69
CA GLU A 115 -2.61 0.29 6.33
C GLU A 115 -1.53 1.36 6.31
N ILE A 116 -1.73 2.45 7.04
CA ILE A 116 -0.77 3.54 7.13
C ILE A 116 0.48 3.09 7.90
N LEU A 117 0.30 2.49 9.10
CA LEU A 117 1.41 2.07 9.95
C LEU A 117 2.32 1.05 9.28
N VAL A 118 1.76 -0.04 8.75
CA VAL A 118 2.56 -1.11 8.14
C VAL A 118 3.21 -0.65 6.85
N SER A 119 2.59 0.28 6.13
CA SER A 119 3.21 0.87 4.96
C SER A 119 4.41 1.74 5.31
N GLY A 120 4.24 2.66 6.26
CA GLY A 120 5.35 3.50 6.72
C GLY A 120 6.51 2.66 7.24
N LEU A 121 6.20 1.62 8.03
CA LEU A 121 7.22 0.68 8.52
C LEU A 121 7.95 -0.04 7.37
N ARG A 122 7.22 -0.48 6.35
CA ARG A 122 7.81 -1.16 5.19
C ARG A 122 8.70 -0.22 4.38
N GLU A 123 8.28 1.02 4.18
CA GLU A 123 9.06 2.03 3.46
C GLU A 123 10.35 2.37 4.22
N PHE A 124 10.27 2.57 5.53
CA PHE A 124 11.44 2.78 6.38
C PHE A 124 12.42 1.59 6.34
N LEU A 125 11.94 0.37 6.49
CA LEU A 125 12.79 -0.83 6.43
C LEU A 125 13.43 -1.02 5.05
N ALA A 126 12.74 -0.64 3.97
CA ALA A 126 13.30 -0.67 2.63
C ALA A 126 14.43 0.35 2.45
N GLU A 127 14.34 1.54 3.07
CA GLU A 127 15.37 2.56 3.07
C GLU A 127 16.65 2.07 3.77
N VAL A 128 16.50 1.42 4.92
CA VAL A 128 17.61 0.80 5.66
C VAL A 128 18.03 -0.59 5.11
N ARG A 129 17.51 -0.98 3.95
CA ARG A 129 17.81 -2.23 3.23
C ARG A 129 17.54 -3.51 4.01
N VAL A 130 16.58 -3.49 4.89
CA VAL A 130 16.14 -4.65 5.66
C VAL A 130 14.94 -5.31 4.97
N PRO A 131 15.06 -6.55 4.48
CA PRO A 131 13.96 -7.23 3.78
C PRO A 131 12.84 -7.62 4.75
N MET A 132 11.60 -7.30 4.38
CA MET A 132 10.42 -7.71 5.14
C MET A 132 9.67 -8.82 4.39
N PRO A 133 9.52 -10.02 4.97
CA PRO A 133 8.83 -11.12 4.30
C PRO A 133 7.33 -10.83 4.18
N VAL A 134 6.76 -11.11 3.01
CA VAL A 134 5.31 -11.01 2.77
C VAL A 134 4.65 -12.35 3.06
N THR A 135 3.76 -12.40 4.05
CA THR A 135 3.04 -13.61 4.42
C THR A 135 1.85 -13.88 3.49
N ALA A 136 1.47 -15.17 3.34
CA ALA A 136 0.28 -15.54 2.56
C ALA A 136 -1.01 -14.93 3.16
N LEU A 137 -1.08 -14.80 4.49
CA LEU A 137 -2.20 -14.18 5.19
C LEU A 137 -2.40 -12.71 4.78
N ALA A 138 -1.31 -11.98 4.50
CA ALA A 138 -1.40 -10.60 4.04
C ALA A 138 -2.09 -10.47 2.67
N LYS A 139 -1.98 -11.48 1.80
CA LYS A 139 -2.69 -11.51 0.51
C LYS A 139 -4.19 -11.74 0.70
N TRP A 140 -4.56 -12.71 1.52
CA TRP A 140 -5.96 -13.01 1.83
C TRP A 140 -6.68 -11.82 2.48
N LYS A 141 -6.02 -11.16 3.45
CA LYS A 141 -6.52 -9.94 4.06
C LYS A 141 -6.90 -8.88 3.02
N THR A 142 -6.00 -8.59 2.08
CA THR A 142 -6.25 -7.57 1.05
C THR A 142 -7.41 -7.95 0.14
N THR A 143 -7.50 -9.23 -0.26
CA THR A 143 -8.61 -9.72 -1.08
C THR A 143 -9.96 -9.58 -0.36
N ILE A 144 -10.05 -10.02 0.90
CA ILE A 144 -11.28 -9.92 1.70
C ILE A 144 -11.67 -8.45 1.91
N GLN A 145 -10.72 -7.58 2.21
CA GLN A 145 -10.93 -6.15 2.36
C GLN A 145 -11.47 -5.53 1.07
N MET A 146 -10.87 -5.83 -0.07
CA MET A 146 -11.32 -5.30 -1.37
C MET A 146 -12.73 -5.77 -1.72
N LEU A 147 -13.06 -7.04 -1.49
CA LEU A 147 -14.41 -7.57 -1.69
C LEU A 147 -15.42 -6.91 -0.75
N ALA A 148 -15.09 -6.77 0.53
CA ALA A 148 -15.97 -6.14 1.52
C ALA A 148 -16.31 -4.69 1.14
N LEU A 149 -15.31 -3.90 0.72
CA LEU A 149 -15.52 -2.53 0.26
C LEU A 149 -16.37 -2.49 -1.03
N GLY A 150 -16.16 -3.43 -1.95
CA GLY A 150 -16.99 -3.56 -3.15
C GLY A 150 -18.46 -3.84 -2.82
N PHE A 151 -18.74 -4.77 -1.90
CA PHE A 151 -20.10 -5.05 -1.42
C PHE A 151 -20.74 -3.82 -0.74
N LEU A 152 -19.99 -3.10 0.08
CA LEU A 152 -20.46 -1.88 0.73
C LEU A 152 -20.74 -0.73 -0.26
N LEU A 153 -19.97 -0.63 -1.34
CA LEU A 153 -20.20 0.36 -2.41
C LEU A 153 -21.50 0.06 -3.17
N VAL A 154 -21.74 -1.20 -3.53
CA VAL A 154 -23.00 -1.63 -4.15
C VAL A 154 -24.15 -1.45 -3.15
N GLY A 155 -23.94 -1.84 -1.91
CA GLY A 155 -24.88 -1.65 -0.80
C GLY A 155 -26.30 -2.13 -1.12
N PRO A 156 -27.34 -1.32 -0.83
CA PRO A 156 -28.76 -1.72 -1.04
C PRO A 156 -29.16 -1.86 -2.51
N ALA A 157 -28.32 -1.47 -3.47
CA ALA A 157 -28.56 -1.69 -4.89
C ALA A 157 -28.16 -3.09 -5.37
N GLY A 158 -27.50 -3.87 -4.50
CA GLY A 158 -27.04 -5.22 -4.82
C GLY A 158 -28.09 -6.31 -4.62
N PRO A 159 -27.80 -7.52 -5.11
CA PRO A 159 -28.67 -8.66 -4.91
C PRO A 159 -28.69 -9.12 -3.45
N GLU A 160 -29.76 -9.78 -3.06
CA GLU A 160 -29.82 -10.47 -1.76
C GLU A 160 -29.16 -11.85 -1.85
N PHE A 161 -28.40 -12.20 -0.84
CA PHE A 161 -27.72 -13.50 -0.71
C PHE A 161 -28.45 -14.36 0.34
N GLY A 162 -29.59 -14.88 -0.03
CA GLY A 162 -30.46 -15.63 0.90
C GLY A 162 -31.01 -14.71 1.99
N PRO A 163 -30.70 -14.94 3.29
CA PRO A 163 -31.17 -14.09 4.38
C PRO A 163 -30.34 -12.81 4.57
N LEU A 164 -29.24 -12.65 3.85
CA LEU A 164 -28.31 -11.53 4.01
C LEU A 164 -28.42 -10.56 2.83
N SER A 165 -28.48 -9.27 3.14
CA SER A 165 -28.35 -8.22 2.15
C SER A 165 -26.88 -8.03 1.71
N THR A 166 -26.68 -7.46 0.55
CA THR A 166 -25.32 -7.09 0.05
C THR A 166 -24.56 -6.24 1.06
N THR A 167 -25.23 -5.33 1.74
CA THR A 167 -24.62 -4.47 2.78
C THR A 167 -24.14 -5.31 3.97
N GLU A 168 -24.96 -6.24 4.46
CA GLU A 168 -24.57 -7.10 5.59
C GLU A 168 -23.39 -8.00 5.25
N VAL A 169 -23.35 -8.56 4.04
CA VAL A 169 -22.19 -9.31 3.55
C VAL A 169 -20.94 -8.43 3.55
N GLY A 170 -21.07 -7.18 3.11
CA GLY A 170 -19.97 -6.19 3.15
C GLY A 170 -19.49 -5.88 4.57
N VAL A 171 -20.41 -5.70 5.52
CA VAL A 171 -20.09 -5.46 6.94
C VAL A 171 -19.39 -6.68 7.57
N ILE A 172 -19.89 -7.88 7.34
CA ILE A 172 -19.24 -9.12 7.83
C ILE A 172 -17.83 -9.24 7.25
N GLY A 173 -17.67 -8.97 5.95
CA GLY A 173 -16.37 -8.95 5.29
C GLY A 173 -15.43 -7.90 5.88
N LEU A 174 -15.94 -6.71 6.23
CA LEU A 174 -15.16 -5.64 6.85
C LEU A 174 -14.62 -6.05 8.21
N TRP A 175 -15.44 -6.68 9.07
CA TRP A 175 -15.00 -7.24 10.35
C TRP A 175 -13.97 -8.36 10.16
N GLY A 176 -14.19 -9.27 9.21
CA GLY A 176 -13.22 -10.31 8.88
C GLY A 176 -11.88 -9.75 8.41
N ALA A 177 -11.91 -8.73 7.53
CA ALA A 177 -10.72 -8.03 7.09
C ALA A 177 -9.99 -7.32 8.24
N ALA A 178 -10.72 -6.69 9.17
CA ALA A 178 -10.15 -6.02 10.33
C ALA A 178 -9.45 -7.01 11.27
N LEU A 179 -10.07 -8.15 11.57
CA LEU A 179 -9.46 -9.21 12.39
C LEU A 179 -8.16 -9.74 11.77
N LEU A 180 -8.19 -10.09 10.47
CA LEU A 180 -6.98 -10.52 9.76
C LEU A 180 -5.92 -9.42 9.71
N THR A 181 -6.37 -8.18 9.62
CA THR A 181 -5.51 -7.00 9.62
C THR A 181 -4.80 -6.81 10.96
N LEU A 182 -5.48 -7.02 12.09
CA LEU A 182 -4.88 -6.96 13.42
C LEU A 182 -3.83 -8.07 13.61
N VAL A 183 -4.19 -9.31 13.28
CA VAL A 183 -3.26 -10.45 13.43
C VAL A 183 -2.00 -10.24 12.59
N THR A 184 -2.17 -9.97 11.29
CA THR A 184 -1.02 -9.74 10.40
C THR A 184 -0.25 -8.47 10.72
N GLY A 185 -0.93 -7.42 11.21
CA GLY A 185 -0.32 -6.15 11.57
C GLY A 185 0.57 -6.26 12.81
N ALA A 186 0.13 -7.01 13.83
CA ALA A 186 0.91 -7.26 15.03
C ALA A 186 2.24 -7.97 14.70
N ASP A 187 2.20 -9.02 13.86
CA ASP A 187 3.40 -9.72 13.41
C ASP A 187 4.39 -8.77 12.71
N TYR A 188 3.89 -7.93 11.80
CA TYR A 188 4.73 -6.96 11.09
C TYR A 188 5.34 -5.92 12.02
N LEU A 189 4.58 -5.41 13.00
CA LEU A 189 5.09 -4.45 13.97
C LEU A 189 6.17 -5.05 14.86
N ILE A 190 5.94 -6.25 15.39
CA ILE A 190 6.91 -6.94 16.26
C ILE A 190 8.22 -7.19 15.50
N VAL A 191 8.15 -7.72 14.29
CA VAL A 191 9.34 -8.00 13.47
C VAL A 191 10.02 -6.68 13.09
N GLY A 192 9.26 -5.66 12.70
CA GLY A 192 9.80 -4.36 12.31
C GLY A 192 10.51 -3.64 13.46
N ILE A 193 9.92 -3.58 14.65
CA ILE A 193 10.52 -2.95 15.83
C ILE A 193 11.83 -3.67 16.20
N ARG A 194 11.86 -5.01 16.18
CA ARG A 194 13.09 -5.77 16.45
C ARG A 194 14.21 -5.45 15.45
N GLN A 195 13.86 -5.27 14.18
CA GLN A 195 14.84 -4.95 13.16
C GLN A 195 15.35 -3.51 13.27
N ILE A 196 14.49 -2.55 13.65
CA ILE A 196 14.90 -1.18 13.94
C ILE A 196 15.89 -1.17 15.09
N ALA A 197 15.57 -1.83 16.20
CA ALA A 197 16.48 -1.92 17.36
C ALA A 197 17.84 -2.52 16.98
N ALA A 198 17.88 -3.55 16.15
CA ALA A 198 19.12 -4.14 15.66
C ALA A 198 19.93 -3.23 14.72
N VAL A 199 19.29 -2.30 14.02
CA VAL A 199 19.97 -1.27 13.21
C VAL A 199 20.60 -0.22 14.11
N ASP A 200 19.87 0.24 15.13
CA ASP A 200 20.36 1.22 16.10
C ASP A 200 21.56 0.70 16.90
N GLU A 201 21.52 -0.57 17.35
CA GLU A 201 22.64 -1.23 18.03
C GLU A 201 23.89 -1.28 17.15
N ARG A 202 23.76 -1.63 15.87
CA ARG A 202 24.89 -1.65 14.92
C ARG A 202 25.47 -0.26 14.65
N ALA A 203 24.64 0.77 14.63
CA ALA A 203 25.08 2.14 14.48
C ALA A 203 25.89 2.58 15.71
N ALA A 204 25.42 2.27 16.92
CA ALA A 204 26.13 2.55 18.17
C ALA A 204 27.49 1.84 18.25
N ASP A 205 27.54 0.53 17.92
CA ASP A 205 28.78 -0.24 17.88
C ASP A 205 29.82 0.30 16.87
N SER A 206 29.36 0.90 15.78
CA SER A 206 30.22 1.51 14.76
C SER A 206 30.79 2.87 15.20
N GLU A 207 30.08 3.60 16.04
CA GLU A 207 30.54 4.85 16.64
C GLU A 207 31.52 4.60 17.81
N GLU A 208 31.34 3.53 18.58
CA GLU A 208 32.18 3.19 19.74
C GLU A 208 33.54 2.62 19.34
N LYS A 209 33.75 2.19 18.07
CA LYS A 209 35.04 1.77 17.52
C LYS A 209 35.65 2.79 16.58
N PRO A 210 36.10 3.98 17.06
CA PRO A 210 36.87 4.90 16.23
C PRO A 210 38.29 4.34 16.05
N GLY A 211 38.54 3.77 14.87
CA GLY A 211 39.89 3.68 14.31
C GLY A 211 40.91 2.86 15.08
N SER A 212 40.87 1.53 14.99
CA SER A 212 42.13 0.79 14.98
C SER A 212 42.82 1.07 13.60
N SER A 213 43.57 2.12 13.51
CA SER A 213 44.45 2.32 12.37
C SER A 213 45.33 1.08 12.18
N PRO A 214 45.48 0.53 10.97
CA PRO A 214 46.43 -0.53 10.75
C PRO A 214 47.85 0.07 11.05
N ASP A 215 48.45 -0.50 12.11
CA ASP A 215 49.83 -0.24 12.48
C ASP A 215 50.72 -0.52 11.27
N THR A 216 51.17 0.56 10.62
CA THR A 216 52.19 0.51 9.60
C THR A 216 53.52 0.18 10.26
N GLY A 217 53.67 -1.14 10.56
CA GLY A 217 54.89 -1.70 11.05
C GLY A 217 56.09 -1.27 10.21
N GLY A 218 56.96 -0.49 10.87
CA GLY A 218 58.18 0.04 10.31
C GLY A 218 59.05 -1.03 9.65
N GLY A 219 59.24 -0.92 8.34
CA GLY A 219 60.26 -1.67 7.61
C GLY A 219 61.66 -1.30 8.07
N LYS A 220 62.31 -2.15 8.84
CA LYS A 220 63.74 -2.07 9.12
C LYS A 220 64.51 -2.20 7.82
N MET A 221 65.11 -1.11 7.37
CA MET A 221 66.19 -1.12 6.38
C MET A 221 67.38 -1.92 6.93
N ARG A 222 67.58 -3.09 6.36
CA ARG A 222 68.83 -3.85 6.55
C ARG A 222 69.83 -3.40 5.50
N LYS A 223 70.78 -2.54 5.87
CA LYS A 223 72.03 -2.32 5.10
C LYS A 223 72.84 -3.61 5.08
N ALA A 224 73.13 -4.12 3.92
CA ALA A 224 74.18 -5.07 3.65
C ALA A 224 75.35 -4.34 3.01
N GLY A 225 76.49 -4.47 3.61
CA GLY A 225 77.78 -4.09 3.06
C GLY A 225 78.29 -5.13 2.06
#